data_92f00cc3cf156cba7d78213291d22f99
#
_entry.id   92f00cc3cf156cba7d78213291d22f99
#
_cell.length_a   1.000
_cell.length_b   1.000
_cell.length_c   1.000
_cell.angle_alpha   90.00
_cell.angle_beta   90.00
_cell.angle_gamma   90.00
#
_symmetry.space_group_name_H-M   'P 1'
#
loop_
_entity.id
_entity.type
_entity.pdbx_description
1 polymer ?
#
loop_
_entity_poly.entity_id
_entity_poly.type
_entity_poly.pdbx_seq_one_letter_code
_entity_poly.pdbx_strand_id
1 'polypeptide(L)'
;RVFADLVNRDFTACAANRVLVGDITYLPIADGANMYLATVIDCFSRKLVGFAIANHMRTELVEEALENASHLRGGLDGAIFHSDHGSVYTSSQFQATCKRLGVAQSMGAVGTSADNSLAESFTQL
;
A
#
# COMPACT_ATOMS: atom_id res chain seq x y z
N ARG A 1 14.71 14.18 0.14
CA ARG A 1 15.07 12.76 0.21
C ARG A 1 14.62 12.01 -1.02
N VAL A 2 15.45 11.13 -1.52
CA VAL A 2 15.15 10.31 -2.68
C VAL A 2 14.74 8.92 -2.24
N PHE A 3 13.64 8.41 -2.82
CA PHE A 3 13.17 7.05 -2.59
C PHE A 3 13.43 6.24 -3.85
N ALA A 4 14.14 5.14 -3.72
CA ALA A 4 14.45 4.27 -4.84
C ALA A 4 13.20 3.52 -5.31
N ASP A 5 13.18 3.20 -6.61
CA ASP A 5 12.21 2.25 -7.15
C ASP A 5 12.85 0.87 -7.13
N LEU A 6 12.46 0.06 -6.16
CA LEU A 6 13.00 -1.28 -5.97
C LEU A 6 12.25 -2.32 -6.80
N VAL A 7 11.15 -1.92 -7.41
CA VAL A 7 10.25 -2.83 -8.13
C VAL A 7 10.48 -2.77 -9.63
N ASN A 8 10.80 -1.58 -10.18
CA ASN A 8 11.05 -1.35 -11.61
C ASN A 8 9.93 -1.92 -12.50
N ARG A 9 8.68 -1.67 -12.09
CA ARG A 9 7.46 -2.14 -12.78
C ARG A 9 7.31 -3.67 -12.81
N ASP A 10 8.16 -4.41 -12.12
CA ASP A 10 7.99 -5.84 -11.98
C ASP A 10 7.17 -6.12 -10.72
N PHE A 11 5.87 -6.24 -10.89
CA PHE A 11 4.93 -6.49 -9.81
C PHE A 11 4.71 -7.98 -9.58
N THR A 12 5.58 -8.84 -10.11
CA THR A 12 5.56 -10.25 -9.78
C THR A 12 6.45 -10.49 -8.56
N ALA A 13 6.15 -11.54 -7.83
CA ALA A 13 6.94 -11.92 -6.68
C ALA A 13 7.02 -13.44 -6.64
N CYS A 14 8.13 -13.97 -6.12
CA CYS A 14 8.34 -15.41 -6.06
C CYS A 14 7.71 -16.04 -4.80
N ALA A 15 7.23 -15.23 -3.87
CA ALA A 15 6.62 -15.72 -2.64
C ALA A 15 5.73 -14.65 -2.02
N ALA A 16 4.82 -15.05 -1.16
CA ALA A 16 3.97 -14.14 -0.40
C ALA A 16 4.83 -13.24 0.49
N ASN A 17 4.33 -12.03 0.75
CA ASN A 17 4.94 -11.03 1.62
C ASN A 17 6.30 -10.51 1.14
N ARG A 18 6.61 -10.65 -0.15
CA ARG A 18 7.87 -10.14 -0.71
C ARG A 18 7.70 -8.74 -1.27
N VAL A 19 6.64 -8.51 -2.05
CA VAL A 19 6.33 -7.22 -2.66
C VAL A 19 4.88 -6.88 -2.38
N LEU A 20 4.66 -5.75 -1.74
CA LEU A 20 3.35 -5.22 -1.42
C LEU A 20 3.18 -3.89 -2.14
N VAL A 21 1.98 -3.60 -2.62
CA VAL A 21 1.65 -2.33 -3.25
C VAL A 21 0.60 -1.62 -2.41
N GLY A 22 0.90 -0.36 -2.08
CA GLY A 22 -0.03 0.51 -1.36
C GLY A 22 -0.67 1.54 -2.28
N ASP A 23 -1.93 1.82 -2.04
CA ASP A 23 -2.66 2.83 -2.79
C ASP A 23 -3.76 3.42 -1.92
N ILE A 24 -4.27 4.60 -2.30
CA ILE A 24 -5.40 5.24 -1.66
C ILE A 24 -6.47 5.49 -2.71
N THR A 25 -7.68 5.04 -2.43
CA THR A 25 -8.84 5.21 -3.30
C THR A 25 -9.84 6.13 -2.62
N TYR A 26 -10.36 7.10 -3.36
CA TYR A 26 -11.43 7.96 -2.91
C TYR A 26 -12.77 7.21 -3.03
N LEU A 27 -13.55 7.24 -1.94
CA LEU A 27 -14.85 6.60 -1.90
C LEU A 27 -15.93 7.67 -1.65
N PRO A 28 -16.64 8.13 -2.70
CA PRO A 28 -17.75 9.04 -2.50
C PRO A 28 -18.91 8.31 -1.83
N ILE A 29 -19.48 8.91 -0.79
CA ILE A 29 -20.60 8.35 -0.05
C ILE A 29 -21.88 9.11 -0.42
N ALA A 30 -23.01 8.40 -0.47
CA ALA A 30 -24.27 8.93 -0.97
C ALA A 30 -24.79 10.16 -0.24
N ASP A 31 -24.42 10.36 1.03
CA ASP A 31 -24.84 11.52 1.81
C ASP A 31 -23.91 12.73 1.67
N GLY A 32 -22.97 12.67 0.74
CA GLY A 32 -22.02 13.75 0.50
C GLY A 32 -20.74 13.67 1.33
N ALA A 33 -20.60 12.67 2.21
CA ALA A 33 -19.38 12.47 2.96
C ALA A 33 -18.27 11.92 2.05
N ASN A 34 -17.04 12.37 2.28
CA ASN A 34 -15.88 11.88 1.56
C ASN A 34 -15.14 10.86 2.42
N MET A 35 -14.92 9.69 1.88
CA MET A 35 -14.16 8.64 2.56
C MET A 35 -12.99 8.23 1.69
N TYR A 36 -11.95 7.73 2.32
CA TYR A 36 -10.73 7.28 1.66
C TYR A 36 -10.39 5.89 2.14
N LEU A 37 -9.98 5.05 1.19
CA LEU A 37 -9.60 3.66 1.45
C LEU A 37 -8.12 3.49 1.12
N ALA A 38 -7.31 3.20 2.12
CA ALA A 38 -5.93 2.80 1.90
C ALA A 38 -5.87 1.28 1.81
N THR A 39 -5.16 0.77 0.83
CA THR A 39 -5.05 -0.66 0.58
C THR A 39 -3.61 -1.10 0.55
N VAL A 40 -3.38 -2.35 0.94
CA VAL A 40 -2.10 -3.04 0.78
C VAL A 40 -2.39 -4.37 0.09
N ILE A 41 -1.82 -4.56 -1.09
CA ILE A 41 -2.04 -5.75 -1.92
C ILE A 41 -0.73 -6.52 -2.05
N ASP A 42 -0.79 -7.83 -1.82
CA ASP A 42 0.34 -8.73 -2.01
C ASP A 42 0.47 -9.07 -3.49
N CYS A 43 1.59 -8.74 -4.09
CA CYS A 43 1.81 -8.96 -5.52
C CYS A 43 1.90 -10.43 -5.90
N PHE A 44 2.28 -11.30 -4.99
CA PHE A 44 2.34 -12.73 -5.27
C PHE A 44 0.95 -13.34 -5.40
N SER A 45 0.12 -13.15 -4.38
CA SER A 45 -1.23 -13.73 -4.34
C SER A 45 -2.28 -12.86 -5.00
N ARG A 46 -1.96 -11.59 -5.22
CA ARG A 46 -2.86 -10.54 -5.71
C ARG A 46 -4.04 -10.29 -4.77
N LYS A 47 -3.86 -10.60 -3.50
CA LYS A 47 -4.89 -10.43 -2.49
C LYS A 47 -4.69 -9.16 -1.70
N LEU A 48 -5.79 -8.57 -1.29
CA LEU A 48 -5.81 -7.50 -0.31
C LEU A 48 -5.41 -8.08 1.04
N VAL A 49 -4.31 -7.59 1.61
CA VAL A 49 -3.80 -8.10 2.88
C VAL A 49 -3.93 -7.09 4.01
N GLY A 50 -4.22 -5.84 3.69
CA GLY A 50 -4.49 -4.83 4.70
C GLY A 50 -5.24 -3.66 4.11
N PHE A 51 -6.09 -3.05 4.91
CA PHE A 51 -6.78 -1.84 4.48
C PHE A 51 -7.18 -1.02 5.70
N ALA A 52 -7.50 0.25 5.44
CA ALA A 52 -8.08 1.15 6.43
C ALA A 52 -8.96 2.16 5.71
N ILE A 53 -10.00 2.62 6.38
CA ILE A 53 -10.94 3.61 5.84
C ILE A 53 -11.00 4.78 6.80
N ALA A 54 -10.96 6.00 6.27
CA ALA A 54 -11.08 7.21 7.08
C ALA A 54 -11.69 8.33 6.24
N ASN A 55 -12.11 9.38 6.93
CA ASN A 55 -12.63 10.58 6.27
C ASN A 55 -11.51 11.59 5.92
N HIS A 56 -10.28 11.14 5.94
CA HIS A 56 -9.10 11.96 5.63
C HIS A 56 -8.06 11.13 4.90
N MET A 57 -7.05 11.81 4.33
CA MET A 57 -5.91 11.18 3.68
C MET A 57 -4.61 11.47 4.43
N ARG A 58 -4.64 11.41 5.76
CA ARG A 58 -3.44 11.65 6.56
C ARG A 58 -2.59 10.40 6.65
N THR A 59 -1.36 10.57 7.12
CA THR A 59 -0.38 9.48 7.25
C THR A 59 -0.93 8.32 8.09
N GLU A 60 -1.73 8.60 9.13
CA GLU A 60 -2.33 7.57 9.98
C GLU A 60 -3.15 6.56 9.19
N LEU A 61 -3.78 6.99 8.09
CA LEU A 61 -4.58 6.10 7.26
C LEU A 61 -3.72 4.99 6.63
N VAL A 62 -2.60 5.38 6.01
CA VAL A 62 -1.72 4.40 5.36
C VAL A 62 -0.94 3.57 6.38
N GLU A 63 -0.61 4.15 7.53
CA GLU A 63 0.00 3.42 8.64
C GLU A 63 -0.92 2.30 9.14
N GLU A 64 -2.19 2.61 9.35
CA GLU A 64 -3.17 1.63 9.82
C GLU A 64 -3.32 0.49 8.81
N ALA A 65 -3.39 0.82 7.52
CA ALA A 65 -3.49 -0.21 6.48
C ALA A 65 -2.28 -1.15 6.50
N LEU A 66 -1.07 -0.60 6.63
CA LEU A 66 0.15 -1.40 6.66
C LEU A 66 0.24 -2.22 7.96
N GLU A 67 -0.14 -1.65 9.08
CA GLU A 67 -0.15 -2.37 10.35
C GLU A 67 -1.16 -3.52 10.34
N ASN A 68 -2.33 -3.31 9.73
CA ASN A 68 -3.33 -4.36 9.56
C ASN A 68 -2.78 -5.50 8.68
N ALA A 69 -2.04 -5.17 7.63
CA ALA A 69 -1.39 -6.17 6.79
C ALA A 69 -0.35 -6.97 7.59
N SER A 70 0.42 -6.29 8.41
CA SER A 70 1.42 -6.95 9.27
C SER A 70 0.76 -7.92 10.25
N HIS A 71 -0.34 -7.52 10.86
CA HIS A 71 -1.10 -8.39 11.76
C HIS A 71 -1.65 -9.62 11.02
N LEU A 72 -2.25 -9.41 9.86
CA LEU A 72 -2.84 -10.52 9.11
C LEU A 72 -1.79 -11.55 8.71
N ARG A 73 -0.60 -11.10 8.34
CA ARG A 73 0.46 -11.96 7.81
C ARG A 73 1.43 -12.47 8.88
N GLY A 74 1.23 -12.09 10.13
CA GLY A 74 2.14 -12.50 11.22
C GLY A 74 3.49 -11.81 11.14
N GLY A 75 3.54 -10.61 10.53
CA GLY A 75 4.73 -9.83 10.32
C GLY A 75 5.05 -9.64 8.86
N LEU A 76 5.76 -8.58 8.54
CA LEU A 76 6.14 -8.24 7.16
C LEU A 76 7.65 -8.03 7.03
N ASP A 77 8.44 -8.52 7.97
CA ASP A 77 9.88 -8.27 8.00
C ASP A 77 10.53 -8.73 6.68
N GLY A 78 11.30 -7.83 6.07
CA GLY A 78 11.97 -8.09 4.80
C GLY A 78 11.13 -7.80 3.55
N ALA A 79 9.86 -7.41 3.70
CA ALA A 79 9.02 -7.08 2.54
C ALA A 79 9.40 -5.74 1.93
N ILE A 80 9.05 -5.57 0.66
CA ILE A 80 9.12 -4.29 -0.04
C ILE A 80 7.71 -3.74 -0.13
N PHE A 81 7.52 -2.48 0.27
CA PHE A 81 6.26 -1.77 0.14
C PHE A 81 6.41 -0.69 -0.94
N HIS A 82 5.75 -0.89 -2.06
CA HIS A 82 5.83 0.01 -3.21
C HIS A 82 4.60 0.92 -3.26
N SER A 83 4.82 2.21 -3.50
CA SER A 83 3.75 3.20 -3.63
C SER A 83 4.18 4.30 -4.61
N ASP A 84 3.26 5.22 -4.91
CA ASP A 84 3.64 6.45 -5.59
C ASP A 84 4.38 7.39 -4.61
N HIS A 85 4.72 8.59 -5.09
CA HIS A 85 5.44 9.60 -4.30
C HIS A 85 4.50 10.51 -3.50
N GLY A 86 3.30 10.04 -3.19
CA GLY A 86 2.33 10.82 -2.40
C GLY A 86 2.90 11.24 -1.05
N SER A 87 2.48 12.41 -0.58
CA SER A 87 3.04 13.02 0.63
C SER A 87 2.89 12.15 1.89
N VAL A 88 1.82 11.36 1.97
CA VAL A 88 1.62 10.47 3.11
C VAL A 88 2.65 9.35 3.16
N TYR A 89 3.10 8.88 1.98
CA TYR A 89 4.10 7.82 1.90
C TYR A 89 5.53 8.35 2.09
N THR A 90 5.78 9.61 1.75
CA THR A 90 7.11 10.23 1.90
C THR A 90 7.33 10.83 3.29
N SER A 91 6.29 10.90 4.11
CA SER A 91 6.38 11.49 5.44
C SER A 91 7.37 10.74 6.34
N SER A 92 8.02 11.45 7.24
CA SER A 92 8.93 10.83 8.21
C SER A 92 8.17 9.89 9.14
N GLN A 93 6.91 10.17 9.43
CA GLN A 93 6.05 9.33 10.26
C GLN A 93 5.84 7.96 9.60
N PHE A 94 5.53 7.93 8.30
CA PHE A 94 5.33 6.66 7.60
C PHE A 94 6.66 5.91 7.44
N GLN A 95 7.75 6.63 7.17
CA GLN A 95 9.08 6.02 7.11
C GLN A 95 9.42 5.29 8.42
N ALA A 96 9.11 5.91 9.55
CA ALA A 96 9.35 5.30 10.87
C ALA A 96 8.51 4.04 11.06
N THR A 97 7.26 4.04 10.61
CA THR A 97 6.40 2.87 10.68
C THR A 97 6.94 1.73 9.82
N CYS A 98 7.36 2.02 8.59
CA CYS A 98 7.97 1.01 7.73
C CYS A 98 9.22 0.40 8.36
N LYS A 99 10.07 1.25 8.92
CA LYS A 99 11.29 0.79 9.59
C LYS A 99 10.96 -0.11 10.78
N ARG A 100 9.99 0.27 11.58
CA ARG A 100 9.55 -0.53 12.74
C ARG A 100 9.03 -1.89 12.31
N LEU A 101 8.34 -1.97 11.18
CA LEU A 101 7.77 -3.23 10.66
C LEU A 101 8.77 -4.02 9.81
N GLY A 102 9.99 -3.52 9.63
CA GLY A 102 11.00 -4.21 8.84
C GLY A 102 10.77 -4.17 7.34
N VAL A 103 10.04 -3.16 6.86
CA VAL A 103 9.63 -3.03 5.46
C VAL A 103 10.50 -2.00 4.76
N ALA A 104 11.01 -2.35 3.58
CA ALA A 104 11.74 -1.41 2.74
C ALA A 104 10.78 -0.65 1.83
N GLN A 105 10.86 0.68 1.85
CA GLN A 105 10.02 1.50 0.99
C GLN A 105 10.57 1.56 -0.42
N SER A 106 9.68 1.43 -1.39
CA SER A 106 9.97 1.61 -2.81
C SER A 106 8.95 2.60 -3.38
N MET A 107 9.39 3.49 -4.23
CA MET A 107 8.51 4.46 -4.87
C MET A 107 8.80 4.53 -6.36
N GLY A 108 7.74 4.59 -7.14
CA GLY A 108 7.83 4.68 -8.58
C GLY A 108 6.47 4.83 -9.20
N ALA A 109 6.41 4.66 -10.51
CA ALA A 109 5.16 4.82 -11.22
C ALA A 109 4.12 3.80 -10.75
N VAL A 110 2.98 4.32 -10.36
CA VAL A 110 1.77 3.56 -10.07
C VAL A 110 0.74 4.08 -11.06
N GLY A 111 -0.06 3.21 -11.64
CA GLY A 111 -1.00 3.61 -12.70
C GLY A 111 -0.66 3.00 -14.04
N THR A 112 0.16 1.96 -14.05
CA THR A 112 0.40 1.11 -15.21
C THR A 112 -0.73 0.12 -15.35
N SER A 113 -0.76 -0.61 -16.46
CA SER A 113 -1.75 -1.67 -16.64
C SER A 113 -1.65 -2.75 -15.56
N ALA A 114 -0.46 -3.01 -15.03
CA ALA A 114 -0.27 -3.96 -13.94
C ALA A 114 -0.95 -3.46 -12.66
N ASP A 115 -0.77 -2.18 -12.34
CA ASP A 115 -1.39 -1.57 -11.16
C ASP A 115 -2.92 -1.55 -11.29
N ASN A 116 -3.43 -1.23 -12.47
CA ASN A 116 -4.86 -1.26 -12.74
C ASN A 116 -5.42 -2.67 -12.55
N SER A 117 -4.68 -3.68 -12.98
CA SER A 117 -5.06 -5.08 -12.82
C SER A 117 -5.18 -5.46 -11.34
N LEU A 118 -4.25 -4.99 -10.51
CA LEU A 118 -4.31 -5.23 -9.06
C LEU A 118 -5.50 -4.52 -8.42
N ALA A 119 -5.75 -3.27 -8.82
CA ALA A 119 -6.90 -2.51 -8.34
C ALA A 119 -8.22 -3.17 -8.73
N GLU A 120 -8.32 -3.66 -9.97
CA GLU A 120 -9.50 -4.37 -10.44
C GLU A 120 -9.72 -5.66 -9.65
N SER A 121 -8.66 -6.40 -9.36
CA SER A 121 -8.75 -7.62 -8.55
C SER A 121 -9.32 -7.31 -7.16
N PHE A 122 -8.93 -6.17 -6.57
CA PHE A 122 -9.46 -5.73 -5.29
C PHE A 122 -10.95 -5.37 -5.39
N THR A 123 -11.34 -4.62 -6.41
CA THR A 123 -12.73 -4.15 -6.53
C THR A 123 -13.71 -5.27 -6.87
N GLN A 124 -13.23 -6.41 -7.29
CA GLN A 124 -14.07 -7.58 -7.59
C GLN A 124 -14.27 -8.49 -6.38
N LEU A 125 -13.72 -8.14 -5.26
CA LEU A 125 -13.98 -8.88 -4.03
C LEU A 125 -15.39 -8.56 -3.49
#